data_23f5fa92a673d9895173e3935e38c839
#
_entry.id   23f5fa92a673d9895173e3935e38c839
#
_cell.length_a   1.000
_cell.length_b   1.000
_cell.length_c   1.000
_cell.angle_alpha   90.00
_cell.angle_beta   90.00
_cell.angle_gamma   90.00
#
_symmetry.space_group_name_H-M   'P 1'
#
loop_
_entity.id
_entity.type
_entity.pdbx_description
1 polymer ?
#
loop_
_entity_poly.entity_id
_entity_poly.type
_entity_poly.pdbx_seq_one_letter_code
_entity_poly.pdbx_strand_id
1 'polypeptide(L)'
;PLVIAILSIIVGVKIGKAVRAGLMVGVGFVGLGLIVDMMNANLGPAAQQMSKNFGLSMSVVDLGWPGMSPITWASSIATVAIPVAILVNIIMLVLKLTKTVNIDIWNIWHMTFTGAIAYAVTGNFAIGIGGVVVHAIIAYKFGDLYAPLMEDYFELDGITVPHGTGTWMAPFAFAIDAIIEKIPGLNKIDFSIDNLQEKVGVLAEPIVIGGILGAIVGALAGYDFSAAFQLGIKMSAVMVLMPKITKCIMDGLMPLSERMKEILTKKSQSGEAEFYIGLDPAIILGDSEVVTVGLIFIPLTILIAIIVPGNTILPFGDLATIGFFIGIAVAVHRGNLFRSLISGCVIMFTTIWIASQAIPWTTALAKSVNLTNGASQVAALDQGGSPITYLYTQIVTQQNIKGLVIIGIIYVICMIFTVRGSKQRAAALKESEY
;
A
#
# COMPACT_ATOMS: atom_id res chain seq x y z
N PRO A 1 -15.65 2.79 -11.99
CA PRO A 1 -16.01 3.01 -13.40
C PRO A 1 -16.78 4.29 -13.63
N LEU A 2 -17.95 4.48 -12.99
CA LEU A 2 -18.82 5.65 -13.18
C LEU A 2 -18.14 6.97 -12.84
N VAL A 3 -17.39 7.02 -11.74
CA VAL A 3 -16.66 8.23 -11.34
C VAL A 3 -15.65 8.64 -12.41
N ILE A 4 -14.87 7.71 -12.94
CA ILE A 4 -13.90 7.99 -14.03
C ILE A 4 -14.62 8.48 -15.29
N ALA A 5 -15.73 7.82 -15.67
CA ALA A 5 -16.51 8.24 -16.83
C ALA A 5 -17.07 9.67 -16.65
N ILE A 6 -17.68 9.97 -15.50
CA ILE A 6 -18.24 11.28 -15.19
C ILE A 6 -17.14 12.36 -15.14
N LEU A 7 -16.03 12.11 -14.45
CA LEU A 7 -14.90 13.05 -14.41
C LEU A 7 -14.34 13.31 -15.81
N SER A 8 -14.18 12.25 -16.62
CA SER A 8 -13.74 12.39 -18.01
C SER A 8 -14.68 13.29 -18.84
N ILE A 9 -16.01 13.15 -18.65
CA ILE A 9 -17.00 14.00 -19.34
C ILE A 9 -16.89 15.45 -18.86
N ILE A 10 -16.79 15.67 -17.54
CA ILE A 10 -16.66 17.00 -16.93
C ILE A 10 -15.44 17.75 -17.48
N VAL A 11 -14.31 17.08 -17.64
CA VAL A 11 -13.10 17.69 -18.20
C VAL A 11 -13.11 17.79 -19.73
N GLY A 12 -14.19 17.35 -20.40
CA GLY A 12 -14.41 17.52 -21.83
C GLY A 12 -13.89 16.38 -22.71
N VAL A 13 -13.71 15.18 -22.16
CA VAL A 13 -13.51 13.96 -22.96
C VAL A 13 -14.82 13.60 -23.66
N LYS A 14 -14.79 13.19 -24.93
CA LYS A 14 -15.98 12.74 -25.66
C LYS A 14 -16.67 11.58 -24.93
N ILE A 15 -18.02 11.62 -24.82
CA ILE A 15 -18.84 10.68 -24.04
C ILE A 15 -18.44 9.20 -24.31
N GLY A 16 -18.33 8.80 -25.59
CA GLY A 16 -17.97 7.42 -25.95
C GLY A 16 -16.59 7.00 -25.44
N LYS A 17 -15.59 7.91 -25.50
CA LYS A 17 -14.27 7.67 -24.94
C LYS A 17 -14.31 7.63 -23.40
N ALA A 18 -15.07 8.50 -22.76
CA ALA A 18 -15.23 8.56 -21.31
C ALA A 18 -15.89 7.30 -20.74
N VAL A 19 -16.95 6.81 -21.40
CA VAL A 19 -17.61 5.54 -21.03
C VAL A 19 -16.65 4.36 -21.17
N ARG A 20 -15.92 4.28 -22.30
CA ARG A 20 -14.90 3.24 -22.50
C ARG A 20 -13.81 3.32 -21.43
N ALA A 21 -13.31 4.50 -21.11
CA ALA A 21 -12.32 4.75 -20.05
C ALA A 21 -12.82 4.21 -18.71
N GLY A 22 -14.02 4.59 -18.30
CA GLY A 22 -14.62 4.06 -17.06
C GLY A 22 -14.78 2.54 -17.05
N LEU A 23 -15.21 1.94 -18.16
CA LEU A 23 -15.33 0.48 -18.28
C LEU A 23 -13.99 -0.22 -18.21
N MET A 24 -12.96 0.30 -18.88
CA MET A 24 -11.58 -0.25 -18.83
C MET A 24 -11.02 -0.24 -17.42
N VAL A 25 -11.17 0.87 -16.70
CA VAL A 25 -10.79 0.95 -15.27
C VAL A 25 -11.58 -0.07 -14.45
N GLY A 26 -12.89 -0.21 -14.67
CA GLY A 26 -13.71 -1.18 -13.97
C GLY A 26 -13.29 -2.64 -14.23
N VAL A 27 -13.04 -2.99 -15.49
CA VAL A 27 -12.53 -4.32 -15.88
C VAL A 27 -11.17 -4.59 -15.22
N GLY A 28 -10.29 -3.59 -15.20
CA GLY A 28 -8.98 -3.69 -14.56
C GLY A 28 -9.10 -3.95 -13.06
N PHE A 29 -9.91 -3.19 -12.32
CA PHE A 29 -10.09 -3.43 -10.87
C PHE A 29 -10.76 -4.78 -10.57
N VAL A 30 -11.76 -5.21 -11.36
CA VAL A 30 -12.33 -6.56 -11.22
C VAL A 30 -11.27 -7.62 -11.49
N GLY A 31 -10.47 -7.46 -12.55
CA GLY A 31 -9.37 -8.38 -12.87
C GLY A 31 -8.32 -8.47 -11.77
N LEU A 32 -7.91 -7.34 -11.18
CA LEU A 32 -7.01 -7.32 -10.01
C LEU A 32 -7.64 -8.06 -8.83
N GLY A 33 -8.91 -7.79 -8.53
CA GLY A 33 -9.63 -8.50 -7.47
C GLY A 33 -9.58 -10.01 -7.65
N LEU A 34 -9.86 -10.51 -8.86
CA LEU A 34 -9.79 -11.96 -9.16
C LEU A 34 -8.39 -12.55 -8.94
N ILE A 35 -7.33 -11.80 -9.26
CA ILE A 35 -5.95 -12.26 -9.03
C ILE A 35 -5.64 -12.27 -7.53
N VAL A 36 -6.00 -11.23 -6.79
CA VAL A 36 -5.83 -11.15 -5.33
C VAL A 36 -6.62 -12.26 -4.64
N ASP A 37 -7.86 -12.54 -5.06
CA ASP A 37 -8.66 -13.65 -4.53
C ASP A 37 -7.99 -15.01 -4.80
N MET A 38 -7.42 -15.19 -6.00
CA MET A 38 -6.65 -16.39 -6.32
C MET A 38 -5.41 -16.52 -5.44
N MET A 39 -4.70 -15.42 -5.17
CA MET A 39 -3.56 -15.41 -4.25
C MET A 39 -4.01 -15.79 -2.83
N ASN A 40 -5.03 -15.14 -2.30
CA ASN A 40 -5.59 -15.42 -0.97
C ASN A 40 -6.02 -16.88 -0.83
N ALA A 41 -6.75 -17.42 -1.80
CA ALA A 41 -7.24 -18.79 -1.77
C ALA A 41 -6.13 -19.85 -1.79
N ASN A 42 -4.94 -19.52 -2.27
CA ASN A 42 -3.84 -20.48 -2.41
C ASN A 42 -2.69 -20.22 -1.43
N LEU A 43 -2.33 -18.97 -1.21
CA LEU A 43 -1.25 -18.62 -0.27
C LEU A 43 -1.72 -18.65 1.20
N GLY A 44 -2.97 -18.29 1.46
CA GLY A 44 -3.53 -18.33 2.82
C GLY A 44 -3.44 -19.72 3.47
N PRO A 45 -3.94 -20.80 2.85
CA PRO A 45 -3.77 -22.17 3.35
C PRO A 45 -2.31 -22.60 3.49
N ALA A 46 -1.45 -22.24 2.51
CA ALA A 46 -0.02 -22.53 2.59
C ALA A 46 0.64 -21.87 3.79
N ALA A 47 0.36 -20.59 4.03
CA ALA A 47 0.87 -19.84 5.18
C ALA A 47 0.39 -20.41 6.52
N GLN A 48 -0.89 -20.83 6.60
CA GLN A 48 -1.43 -21.51 7.78
C GLN A 48 -0.72 -22.83 8.06
N GLN A 49 -0.44 -23.61 7.01
CA GLN A 49 0.26 -24.86 7.15
C GLN A 49 1.73 -24.68 7.54
N MET A 50 2.41 -23.68 6.96
CA MET A 50 3.77 -23.27 7.37
C MET A 50 3.82 -22.95 8.86
N SER A 51 2.86 -22.17 9.34
CA SER A 51 2.76 -21.82 10.75
C SER A 51 2.66 -23.05 11.66
N LYS A 52 1.80 -24.02 11.29
CA LYS A 52 1.68 -25.28 12.02
C LYS A 52 2.99 -26.06 12.01
N ASN A 53 3.64 -26.16 10.84
CA ASN A 53 4.91 -26.89 10.67
C ASN A 53 6.04 -26.26 11.49
N PHE A 54 6.04 -24.95 11.69
CA PHE A 54 7.00 -24.23 12.51
C PHE A 54 6.62 -24.17 14.01
N GLY A 55 5.51 -24.82 14.40
CA GLY A 55 5.06 -24.87 15.79
C GLY A 55 4.53 -23.52 16.32
N LEU A 56 4.06 -22.65 15.42
CA LEU A 56 3.56 -21.34 15.78
C LEU A 56 2.09 -21.42 16.19
N SER A 57 1.79 -21.11 17.46
CA SER A 57 0.42 -20.92 17.94
C SER A 57 0.29 -19.50 18.45
N MET A 58 -0.42 -18.66 17.71
CA MET A 58 -0.70 -17.29 18.12
C MET A 58 -2.20 -17.12 18.36
N SER A 59 -2.55 -16.34 19.40
CA SER A 59 -3.93 -16.29 19.94
C SER A 59 -4.82 -15.25 19.26
N VAL A 60 -4.24 -14.38 18.46
CA VAL A 60 -4.94 -13.27 17.78
C VAL A 60 -5.23 -13.64 16.33
N VAL A 61 -6.48 -13.49 15.92
CA VAL A 61 -6.89 -13.73 14.54
C VAL A 61 -6.57 -12.50 13.69
N ASP A 62 -5.68 -12.67 12.71
CA ASP A 62 -5.44 -11.64 11.69
C ASP A 62 -6.55 -11.71 10.64
N LEU A 63 -7.41 -10.69 10.63
CA LEU A 63 -8.50 -10.55 9.66
C LEU A 63 -8.03 -9.93 8.35
N GLY A 64 -6.89 -9.25 8.36
CA GLY A 64 -6.40 -8.46 7.26
C GLY A 64 -7.39 -7.39 6.78
N TRP A 65 -7.06 -6.73 5.67
CA TRP A 65 -7.96 -5.76 5.06
C TRP A 65 -9.32 -6.36 4.64
N PRO A 66 -9.42 -7.63 4.18
CA PRO A 66 -10.70 -8.19 3.76
C PRO A 66 -11.70 -8.32 4.90
N GLY A 67 -11.23 -8.60 6.12
CA GLY A 67 -12.07 -8.66 7.30
C GLY A 67 -12.29 -7.31 7.97
N MET A 68 -11.27 -6.44 7.99
CA MET A 68 -11.38 -5.13 8.63
C MET A 68 -12.14 -4.10 7.80
N SER A 69 -12.19 -4.26 6.47
CA SER A 69 -12.96 -3.35 5.61
C SER A 69 -14.48 -3.38 5.93
N PRO A 70 -15.17 -4.53 5.95
CA PRO A 70 -16.58 -4.58 6.37
C PRO A 70 -16.81 -4.05 7.79
N ILE A 71 -15.90 -4.36 8.72
CA ILE A 71 -15.96 -3.87 10.10
C ILE A 71 -15.91 -2.34 10.15
N THR A 72 -14.97 -1.75 9.39
CA THR A 72 -14.80 -0.30 9.30
C THR A 72 -16.04 0.36 8.70
N TRP A 73 -16.56 -0.17 7.59
CA TRP A 73 -17.74 0.38 6.92
C TRP A 73 -19.04 0.19 7.73
N ALA A 74 -19.10 -0.78 8.63
CA ALA A 74 -20.21 -0.95 9.57
C ALA A 74 -20.17 0.04 10.75
N SER A 75 -19.06 0.77 10.95
CA SER A 75 -18.92 1.74 12.03
C SER A 75 -19.77 3.00 11.81
N SER A 76 -20.18 3.65 12.91
CA SER A 76 -20.93 4.92 12.83
C SER A 76 -20.14 6.04 12.14
N ILE A 77 -18.80 6.02 12.21
CA ILE A 77 -17.94 7.00 11.54
C ILE A 77 -18.05 6.90 10.03
N ALA A 78 -18.25 5.71 9.47
CA ALA A 78 -18.36 5.49 8.02
C ALA A 78 -19.46 6.33 7.37
N THR A 79 -20.56 6.61 8.09
CA THR A 79 -21.69 7.39 7.57
C THR A 79 -21.29 8.81 7.16
N VAL A 80 -20.26 9.38 7.78
CA VAL A 80 -19.77 10.75 7.55
C VAL A 80 -18.36 10.80 6.96
N ALA A 81 -17.62 9.71 7.00
CA ALA A 81 -16.21 9.69 6.60
C ALA A 81 -16.01 10.08 5.13
N ILE A 82 -16.85 9.55 4.22
CA ILE A 82 -16.74 9.87 2.78
C ILE A 82 -16.93 11.36 2.53
N PRO A 83 -18.05 12.01 2.93
CA PRO A 83 -18.20 13.44 2.72
C PRO A 83 -17.15 14.28 3.45
N VAL A 84 -16.69 13.88 4.64
CA VAL A 84 -15.62 14.58 5.38
C VAL A 84 -14.31 14.51 4.61
N ALA A 85 -13.88 13.33 4.16
CA ALA A 85 -12.65 13.17 3.40
C ALA A 85 -12.67 13.96 2.08
N ILE A 86 -13.78 13.95 1.35
CA ILE A 86 -13.95 14.74 0.13
C ILE A 86 -13.90 16.24 0.45
N LEU A 87 -14.57 16.69 1.50
CA LEU A 87 -14.56 18.11 1.91
C LEU A 87 -13.15 18.56 2.27
N VAL A 88 -12.40 17.74 3.02
CA VAL A 88 -10.98 18.03 3.36
C VAL A 88 -10.15 18.14 2.08
N ASN A 89 -10.34 17.25 1.10
CA ASN A 89 -9.61 17.31 -0.16
C ASN A 89 -9.93 18.60 -0.93
N ILE A 90 -11.21 18.96 -1.05
CA ILE A 90 -11.64 20.19 -1.72
C ILE A 90 -11.04 21.42 -1.03
N ILE A 91 -11.13 21.51 0.30
CA ILE A 91 -10.57 22.64 1.06
C ILE A 91 -9.06 22.73 0.83
N MET A 92 -8.33 21.65 0.91
CA MET A 92 -6.88 21.63 0.70
C MET A 92 -6.50 22.03 -0.73
N LEU A 93 -7.26 21.59 -1.75
CA LEU A 93 -7.05 21.99 -3.14
C LEU A 93 -7.33 23.50 -3.35
N VAL A 94 -8.44 24.02 -2.82
CA VAL A 94 -8.80 25.45 -2.93
C VAL A 94 -7.76 26.33 -2.24
N LEU A 95 -7.27 25.90 -1.07
CA LEU A 95 -6.23 26.61 -0.32
C LEU A 95 -4.82 26.35 -0.86
N LYS A 96 -4.66 25.60 -1.97
CA LYS A 96 -3.37 25.23 -2.57
C LYS A 96 -2.44 24.50 -1.57
N LEU A 97 -3.01 23.79 -0.61
CA LEU A 97 -2.28 23.00 0.38
C LEU A 97 -1.92 21.60 -0.13
N THR A 98 -2.59 21.12 -1.19
CA THR A 98 -2.28 19.87 -1.88
C THR A 98 -2.49 20.04 -3.37
N LYS A 99 -1.83 19.19 -4.16
CA LYS A 99 -2.04 18.99 -5.59
C LYS A 99 -2.81 17.68 -5.86
N THR A 100 -3.00 16.84 -4.86
CA THR A 100 -3.61 15.52 -4.97
C THR A 100 -5.13 15.61 -5.00
N VAL A 101 -5.75 15.14 -6.07
CA VAL A 101 -7.19 14.94 -6.20
C VAL A 101 -7.48 13.46 -5.96
N ASN A 102 -7.98 13.13 -4.79
CA ASN A 102 -8.31 11.74 -4.46
C ASN A 102 -9.65 11.32 -5.08
N ILE A 103 -9.61 10.26 -5.88
CA ILE A 103 -10.80 9.70 -6.53
C ILE A 103 -11.06 8.23 -6.15
N ASP A 104 -10.28 7.69 -5.21
CA ASP A 104 -10.35 6.30 -4.81
C ASP A 104 -10.97 6.12 -3.43
N ILE A 105 -11.95 5.19 -3.35
CA ILE A 105 -12.70 4.89 -2.14
C ILE A 105 -11.84 4.13 -1.10
N TRP A 106 -10.84 3.35 -1.55
CA TRP A 106 -9.98 2.59 -0.65
C TRP A 106 -9.06 3.52 0.15
N ASN A 107 -8.62 4.62 -0.45
CA ASN A 107 -7.93 5.68 0.29
C ASN A 107 -8.82 6.25 1.40
N ILE A 108 -10.12 6.46 1.11
CA ILE A 108 -11.09 6.94 2.12
C ILE A 108 -11.36 5.87 3.18
N TRP A 109 -11.30 4.58 2.83
CA TRP A 109 -11.41 3.50 3.80
C TRP A 109 -10.33 3.61 4.89
N HIS A 110 -9.08 3.89 4.53
CA HIS A 110 -7.99 4.07 5.49
C HIS A 110 -8.23 5.25 6.44
N MET A 111 -8.72 6.37 5.89
CA MET A 111 -9.10 7.53 6.70
C MET A 111 -10.23 7.17 7.67
N THR A 112 -11.22 6.42 7.16
CA THR A 112 -12.37 5.93 7.94
C THR A 112 -11.92 4.99 9.05
N PHE A 113 -10.97 4.08 8.78
CA PHE A 113 -10.44 3.13 9.76
C PHE A 113 -9.81 3.87 10.96
N THR A 114 -8.96 4.88 10.71
CA THR A 114 -8.36 5.68 11.78
C THR A 114 -9.43 6.35 12.63
N GLY A 115 -10.45 6.93 12.02
CA GLY A 115 -11.57 7.55 12.73
C GLY A 115 -12.41 6.54 13.49
N ALA A 116 -12.69 5.38 12.90
CA ALA A 116 -13.50 4.33 13.52
C ALA A 116 -12.81 3.72 14.74
N ILE A 117 -11.50 3.46 14.67
CA ILE A 117 -10.70 3.04 15.82
C ILE A 117 -10.74 4.10 16.93
N ALA A 118 -10.46 5.36 16.59
CA ALA A 118 -10.46 6.43 17.59
C ALA A 118 -11.83 6.59 18.27
N TYR A 119 -12.92 6.48 17.51
CA TYR A 119 -14.27 6.47 18.07
C TYR A 119 -14.54 5.24 18.96
N ALA A 120 -14.17 4.05 18.48
CA ALA A 120 -14.42 2.81 19.23
C ALA A 120 -13.72 2.79 20.59
N VAL A 121 -12.52 3.39 20.70
CA VAL A 121 -11.75 3.40 21.96
C VAL A 121 -12.05 4.58 22.87
N THR A 122 -12.53 5.71 22.33
CA THR A 122 -12.80 6.92 23.13
C THR A 122 -14.29 7.13 23.42
N GLY A 123 -15.19 6.52 22.65
CA GLY A 123 -16.62 6.79 22.66
C GLY A 123 -16.99 8.20 22.17
N ASN A 124 -16.03 8.98 21.67
CA ASN A 124 -16.23 10.37 21.26
C ASN A 124 -16.24 10.51 19.73
N PHE A 125 -17.42 10.81 19.21
CA PHE A 125 -17.63 10.94 17.76
C PHE A 125 -16.78 12.04 17.11
N ALA A 126 -16.59 13.16 17.81
CA ALA A 126 -15.76 14.27 17.30
C ALA A 126 -14.28 13.86 17.19
N ILE A 127 -13.76 13.06 18.12
CA ILE A 127 -12.42 12.49 18.05
C ILE A 127 -12.33 11.52 16.86
N GLY A 128 -13.37 10.72 16.62
CA GLY A 128 -13.46 9.87 15.44
C GLY A 128 -13.39 10.66 14.13
N ILE A 129 -14.19 11.73 13.99
CA ILE A 129 -14.11 12.62 12.81
C ILE A 129 -12.73 13.27 12.71
N GLY A 130 -12.14 13.70 13.83
CA GLY A 130 -10.77 14.23 13.88
C GLY A 130 -9.75 13.24 13.29
N GLY A 131 -9.91 11.94 13.55
CA GLY A 131 -9.09 10.88 12.97
C GLY A 131 -9.20 10.82 11.44
N VAL A 132 -10.42 10.90 10.91
CA VAL A 132 -10.64 10.96 9.45
C VAL A 132 -9.95 12.19 8.85
N VAL A 133 -10.14 13.36 9.45
CA VAL A 133 -9.57 14.64 8.96
C VAL A 133 -8.05 14.61 8.97
N VAL A 134 -7.44 14.22 10.10
CA VAL A 134 -5.97 14.19 10.24
C VAL A 134 -5.37 13.20 9.24
N HIS A 135 -5.94 11.99 9.14
CA HIS A 135 -5.47 10.99 8.19
C HIS A 135 -5.59 11.52 6.75
N ALA A 136 -6.73 12.12 6.38
CA ALA A 136 -6.95 12.68 5.05
C ALA A 136 -5.91 13.76 4.69
N ILE A 137 -5.67 14.72 5.59
CA ILE A 137 -4.67 15.78 5.39
C ILE A 137 -3.29 15.18 5.11
N ILE A 138 -2.88 14.21 5.93
CA ILE A 138 -1.57 13.57 5.79
C ILE A 138 -1.51 12.75 4.49
N ALA A 139 -2.56 11.97 4.16
CA ALA A 139 -2.63 11.17 2.95
C ALA A 139 -2.45 12.01 1.69
N TYR A 140 -3.18 13.14 1.59
CA TYR A 140 -3.07 14.01 0.42
C TYR A 140 -1.69 14.66 0.31
N LYS A 141 -1.06 15.01 1.45
CA LYS A 141 0.33 15.50 1.45
C LYS A 141 1.34 14.42 1.06
N PHE A 142 1.13 13.18 1.44
CA PHE A 142 1.96 12.07 0.95
C PHE A 142 1.74 11.83 -0.55
N GLY A 143 0.51 12.00 -1.05
CA GLY A 143 0.25 11.99 -2.48
C GLY A 143 1.13 13.00 -3.22
N ASP A 144 1.17 14.27 -2.77
CA ASP A 144 2.05 15.29 -3.35
C ASP A 144 3.53 14.89 -3.28
N LEU A 145 3.93 14.27 -2.18
CA LEU A 145 5.32 13.92 -1.89
C LEU A 145 5.83 12.78 -2.77
N TYR A 146 4.95 11.82 -3.09
CA TYR A 146 5.33 10.63 -3.86
C TYR A 146 4.99 10.73 -5.35
N ALA A 147 4.29 11.76 -5.81
CA ALA A 147 4.02 11.95 -7.24
C ALA A 147 5.30 11.91 -8.11
N PRO A 148 6.43 12.58 -7.74
CA PRO A 148 7.67 12.45 -8.50
C PRO A 148 8.24 11.03 -8.54
N LEU A 149 7.96 10.22 -7.52
CA LEU A 149 8.40 8.83 -7.46
C LEU A 149 7.56 7.93 -8.40
N MET A 150 6.24 8.22 -8.49
CA MET A 150 5.35 7.53 -9.41
C MET A 150 5.76 7.78 -10.86
N GLU A 151 6.12 9.00 -11.19
CA GLU A 151 6.57 9.38 -12.51
C GLU A 151 7.96 8.79 -12.84
N ASP A 152 8.95 8.98 -11.93
CA ASP A 152 10.35 8.57 -12.15
C ASP A 152 10.54 7.05 -12.30
N TYR A 153 9.79 6.24 -11.54
CA TYR A 153 10.01 4.79 -11.51
C TYR A 153 8.89 3.99 -12.18
N PHE A 154 7.62 4.33 -11.92
CA PHE A 154 6.49 3.59 -12.48
C PHE A 154 5.98 4.16 -13.82
N GLU A 155 6.58 5.24 -14.32
CA GLU A 155 6.14 5.94 -15.55
C GLU A 155 4.66 6.39 -15.48
N LEU A 156 4.19 6.75 -14.28
CA LEU A 156 2.82 7.16 -13.99
C LEU A 156 2.70 8.68 -13.88
N ASP A 157 2.89 9.38 -15.02
CA ASP A 157 2.78 10.85 -15.09
C ASP A 157 1.37 11.35 -14.69
N GLY A 158 1.34 12.35 -13.81
CA GLY A 158 0.09 12.95 -13.31
C GLY A 158 -0.71 12.06 -12.35
N ILE A 159 -0.16 10.93 -11.92
CA ILE A 159 -0.80 9.99 -10.99
C ILE A 159 0.01 9.93 -9.69
N THR A 160 -0.70 9.74 -8.59
CA THR A 160 -0.09 9.49 -7.28
C THR A 160 -0.90 8.49 -6.46
N VAL A 161 -0.29 7.96 -5.40
CA VAL A 161 -0.89 6.96 -4.52
C VAL A 161 -0.94 7.49 -3.10
N PRO A 162 -1.99 8.24 -2.70
CA PRO A 162 -2.18 8.71 -1.33
C PRO A 162 -2.78 7.60 -0.44
N HIS A 163 -2.28 6.38 -0.57
CA HIS A 163 -2.83 5.18 0.04
C HIS A 163 -2.09 4.81 1.31
N GLY A 164 -2.84 4.54 2.38
CA GLY A 164 -2.28 4.37 3.71
C GLY A 164 -1.29 3.21 3.88
N THR A 165 -1.39 2.14 3.11
CA THR A 165 -0.56 0.94 3.34
C THR A 165 0.90 1.17 2.95
N GLY A 166 1.18 1.52 1.71
CA GLY A 166 2.54 1.69 1.21
C GLY A 166 3.17 3.03 1.58
N THR A 167 2.40 4.12 1.50
CA THR A 167 2.92 5.48 1.70
C THR A 167 3.39 5.74 3.11
N TRP A 168 2.73 5.17 4.12
CA TRP A 168 3.12 5.34 5.52
C TRP A 168 4.44 4.68 5.88
N MET A 169 4.79 3.59 5.18
CA MET A 169 6.01 2.83 5.43
C MET A 169 7.18 3.29 4.56
N ALA A 170 6.93 3.94 3.43
CA ALA A 170 7.97 4.44 2.53
C ALA A 170 9.00 5.37 3.19
N PRO A 171 8.70 6.19 4.22
CA PRO A 171 9.71 6.95 4.93
C PRO A 171 10.87 6.12 5.48
N PHE A 172 10.61 4.88 5.90
CA PHE A 172 11.68 3.98 6.33
C PHE A 172 12.63 3.62 5.18
N ALA A 173 12.09 3.40 3.97
CA ALA A 173 12.91 3.09 2.81
C ALA A 173 13.83 4.26 2.43
N PHE A 174 13.34 5.50 2.44
CA PHE A 174 14.19 6.68 2.19
C PHE A 174 15.32 6.82 3.22
N ALA A 175 15.03 6.55 4.49
CA ALA A 175 16.06 6.59 5.54
C ALA A 175 17.09 5.48 5.35
N ILE A 176 16.66 4.26 5.02
CA ILE A 176 17.53 3.11 4.78
C ILE A 176 18.39 3.33 3.53
N ASP A 177 17.79 3.84 2.45
CA ASP A 177 18.53 4.18 1.23
C ASP A 177 19.68 5.16 1.52
N ALA A 178 19.37 6.23 2.27
CA ALA A 178 20.35 7.22 2.67
C ALA A 178 21.48 6.63 3.59
N ILE A 179 21.19 5.56 4.32
CA ILE A 179 22.19 4.83 5.12
C ILE A 179 23.04 3.95 4.21
N ILE A 180 22.41 3.17 3.33
CA ILE A 180 23.10 2.25 2.40
C ILE A 180 24.06 3.02 1.51
N GLU A 181 23.66 4.20 1.01
CA GLU A 181 24.54 5.05 0.19
C GLU A 181 25.84 5.47 0.89
N LYS A 182 25.87 5.52 2.22
CA LYS A 182 27.04 5.89 3.01
C LYS A 182 27.93 4.71 3.35
N ILE A 183 27.49 3.47 3.14
CA ILE A 183 28.26 2.27 3.51
C ILE A 183 29.04 1.78 2.27
N PRO A 184 30.40 1.91 2.26
CA PRO A 184 31.20 1.42 1.15
C PRO A 184 30.97 -0.07 0.89
N GLY A 185 30.71 -0.43 -0.35
CA GLY A 185 30.42 -1.80 -0.77
C GLY A 185 28.93 -2.09 -0.85
N LEU A 186 28.11 -1.71 0.14
CA LEU A 186 26.66 -1.89 0.05
C LEU A 186 26.04 -0.98 -1.00
N ASN A 187 26.54 0.24 -1.13
CA ASN A 187 26.09 1.21 -2.13
C ASN A 187 26.35 0.77 -3.61
N LYS A 188 27.25 -0.22 -3.79
CA LYS A 188 27.60 -0.76 -5.12
C LYS A 188 26.84 -2.02 -5.49
N ILE A 189 26.03 -2.56 -4.56
CA ILE A 189 25.22 -3.74 -4.84
C ILE A 189 24.05 -3.30 -5.70
N ASP A 190 24.11 -3.67 -6.96
CA ASP A 190 23.02 -3.49 -7.92
C ASP A 190 22.44 -4.85 -8.28
N PHE A 191 21.26 -5.14 -7.75
CA PHE A 191 20.56 -6.38 -7.90
C PHE A 191 19.10 -6.10 -8.25
N SER A 192 18.80 -6.08 -9.54
CA SER A 192 17.48 -5.91 -10.12
C SER A 192 17.11 -7.14 -10.94
N ILE A 193 15.83 -7.28 -11.30
CA ILE A 193 15.39 -8.36 -12.20
C ILE A 193 16.06 -8.22 -13.56
N ASP A 194 16.17 -7.02 -14.09
CA ASP A 194 16.83 -6.76 -15.39
C ASP A 194 18.28 -7.22 -15.38
N ASN A 195 19.06 -6.82 -14.36
CA ASN A 195 20.44 -7.26 -14.18
C ASN A 195 20.56 -8.78 -13.98
N LEU A 196 19.54 -9.40 -13.38
CA LEU A 196 19.48 -10.84 -13.21
C LEU A 196 19.18 -11.53 -14.55
N GLN A 197 18.28 -10.98 -15.37
CA GLN A 197 17.97 -11.50 -16.70
C GLN A 197 19.20 -11.48 -17.63
N GLU A 198 20.01 -10.44 -17.59
CA GLU A 198 21.27 -10.38 -18.32
C GLU A 198 22.25 -11.49 -17.95
N LYS A 199 22.26 -11.92 -16.68
CA LYS A 199 23.20 -12.93 -16.14
C LYS A 199 22.71 -14.36 -16.28
N VAL A 200 21.43 -14.61 -16.01
CA VAL A 200 20.86 -15.97 -15.94
C VAL A 200 19.73 -16.24 -16.92
N GLY A 201 19.42 -15.29 -17.80
CA GLY A 201 18.45 -15.41 -18.89
C GLY A 201 17.06 -15.77 -18.41
N VAL A 202 16.45 -16.77 -19.02
CA VAL A 202 15.06 -17.22 -18.77
C VAL A 202 14.76 -17.48 -17.29
N LEU A 203 15.76 -17.88 -16.49
CA LEU A 203 15.54 -18.16 -15.06
C LEU A 203 15.19 -16.91 -14.26
N ALA A 204 15.50 -15.70 -14.75
CA ALA A 204 15.11 -14.45 -14.12
C ALA A 204 13.84 -13.83 -14.74
N GLU A 205 13.17 -14.52 -15.65
CA GLU A 205 11.87 -14.06 -16.12
C GLU A 205 10.83 -14.09 -14.99
N PRO A 206 9.96 -13.06 -14.88
CA PRO A 206 8.94 -12.97 -13.83
C PRO A 206 8.10 -14.26 -13.71
N ILE A 207 7.75 -14.90 -14.83
CA ILE A 207 7.00 -16.17 -14.84
C ILE A 207 7.75 -17.29 -14.12
N VAL A 208 9.07 -17.37 -14.30
CA VAL A 208 9.91 -18.41 -13.67
C VAL A 208 10.16 -18.10 -12.21
N ILE A 209 10.44 -16.83 -11.90
CA ILE A 209 10.57 -16.36 -10.50
C ILE A 209 9.29 -16.65 -9.71
N GLY A 210 8.12 -16.29 -10.23
CA GLY A 210 6.85 -16.60 -9.58
C GLY A 210 6.64 -18.10 -9.36
N GLY A 211 7.02 -18.91 -10.34
CA GLY A 211 6.96 -20.38 -10.26
C GLY A 211 7.85 -20.94 -9.15
N ILE A 212 9.10 -20.49 -9.10
CA ILE A 212 10.08 -20.92 -8.08
C ILE A 212 9.61 -20.47 -6.69
N LEU A 213 9.24 -19.21 -6.52
CA LEU A 213 8.81 -18.68 -5.22
C LEU A 213 7.54 -19.37 -4.72
N GLY A 214 6.55 -19.57 -5.60
CA GLY A 214 5.33 -20.32 -5.24
C GLY A 214 5.61 -21.76 -4.86
N ALA A 215 6.50 -22.46 -5.58
CA ALA A 215 6.92 -23.82 -5.23
C ALA A 215 7.67 -23.89 -3.91
N ILE A 216 8.54 -22.91 -3.61
CA ILE A 216 9.23 -22.78 -2.31
C ILE A 216 8.21 -22.59 -1.18
N VAL A 217 7.23 -21.71 -1.33
CA VAL A 217 6.18 -21.51 -0.34
C VAL A 217 5.40 -22.81 -0.10
N GLY A 218 5.04 -23.53 -1.18
CA GLY A 218 4.39 -24.84 -1.07
C GLY A 218 5.25 -25.88 -0.33
N ALA A 219 6.54 -25.94 -0.62
CA ALA A 219 7.47 -26.84 0.06
C ALA A 219 7.61 -26.51 1.55
N LEU A 220 7.74 -25.23 1.92
CA LEU A 220 7.77 -24.75 3.30
C LEU A 220 6.44 -25.05 4.03
N ALA A 221 5.32 -25.03 3.33
CA ALA A 221 4.03 -25.46 3.84
C ALA A 221 3.94 -26.97 4.05
N GLY A 222 4.92 -27.75 3.57
CA GLY A 222 4.92 -29.22 3.66
C GLY A 222 4.01 -29.88 2.61
N TYR A 223 3.72 -29.19 1.52
CA TYR A 223 2.97 -29.76 0.40
C TYR A 223 3.81 -30.81 -0.31
N ASP A 224 3.15 -31.80 -0.88
CA ASP A 224 3.81 -32.74 -1.79
C ASP A 224 4.29 -32.02 -3.07
N PHE A 225 5.10 -32.72 -3.87
CA PHE A 225 5.67 -32.14 -5.08
C PHE A 225 4.60 -31.59 -6.04
N SER A 226 3.48 -32.33 -6.22
CA SER A 226 2.41 -31.92 -7.12
C SER A 226 1.71 -30.64 -6.65
N ALA A 227 1.36 -30.57 -5.36
CA ALA A 227 0.70 -29.41 -4.78
C ALA A 227 1.63 -28.19 -4.74
N ALA A 228 2.91 -28.37 -4.40
CA ALA A 228 3.92 -27.29 -4.43
C ALA A 228 4.13 -26.77 -5.86
N PHE A 229 4.23 -27.68 -6.84
CA PHE A 229 4.36 -27.30 -8.26
C PHE A 229 3.11 -26.54 -8.77
N GLN A 230 1.90 -27.00 -8.41
CA GLN A 230 0.66 -26.30 -8.76
C GLN A 230 0.62 -24.90 -8.16
N LEU A 231 1.07 -24.70 -6.90
CA LEU A 231 1.18 -23.39 -6.29
C LEU A 231 2.18 -22.51 -7.06
N GLY A 232 3.30 -23.10 -7.49
CA GLY A 232 4.26 -22.43 -8.37
C GLY A 232 3.60 -21.93 -9.66
N ILE A 233 2.87 -22.77 -10.38
CA ILE A 233 2.16 -22.37 -11.61
C ILE A 233 1.15 -21.24 -11.36
N LYS A 234 0.44 -21.27 -10.23
CA LYS A 234 -0.50 -20.20 -9.87
C LYS A 234 0.23 -18.89 -9.61
N MET A 235 1.37 -18.91 -8.94
CA MET A 235 2.18 -17.71 -8.72
C MET A 235 2.83 -17.20 -10.02
N SER A 236 3.24 -18.08 -10.92
CA SER A 236 3.62 -17.70 -12.29
C SER A 236 2.49 -16.96 -13.00
N ALA A 237 1.25 -17.45 -12.86
CA ALA A 237 0.08 -16.79 -13.46
C ALA A 237 -0.12 -15.38 -12.86
N VAL A 238 0.07 -15.19 -11.56
CA VAL A 238 0.03 -13.86 -10.91
C VAL A 238 1.04 -12.93 -11.57
N MET A 239 2.30 -13.35 -11.66
CA MET A 239 3.39 -12.53 -12.22
C MET A 239 3.14 -12.11 -13.68
N VAL A 240 2.41 -12.92 -14.45
CA VAL A 240 2.09 -12.62 -15.86
C VAL A 240 0.81 -11.78 -15.98
N LEU A 241 -0.19 -12.06 -15.15
CA LEU A 241 -1.51 -11.43 -15.29
C LEU A 241 -1.58 -10.06 -14.63
N MET A 242 -0.88 -9.84 -13.50
CA MET A 242 -0.89 -8.56 -12.79
C MET A 242 -0.52 -7.37 -13.71
N PRO A 243 0.63 -7.37 -14.40
CA PRO A 243 1.00 -6.27 -15.29
C PRO A 243 -0.02 -6.04 -16.41
N LYS A 244 -0.58 -7.12 -16.98
CA LYS A 244 -1.57 -7.03 -18.06
C LYS A 244 -2.88 -6.40 -17.60
N ILE A 245 -3.33 -6.74 -16.40
CA ILE A 245 -4.56 -6.18 -15.83
C ILE A 245 -4.33 -4.73 -15.40
N THR A 246 -3.18 -4.41 -14.80
CA THR A 246 -2.81 -3.03 -14.46
C THR A 246 -2.79 -2.15 -15.70
N LYS A 247 -2.27 -2.65 -16.83
CA LYS A 247 -2.31 -1.93 -18.10
C LYS A 247 -3.74 -1.57 -18.54
N CYS A 248 -4.73 -2.43 -18.29
CA CYS A 248 -6.13 -2.09 -18.57
C CYS A 248 -6.62 -0.89 -17.77
N ILE A 249 -6.18 -0.76 -16.51
CA ILE A 249 -6.50 0.42 -15.67
C ILE A 249 -5.84 1.66 -16.27
N MET A 250 -4.56 1.57 -16.60
CA MET A 250 -3.79 2.69 -17.19
C MET A 250 -4.39 3.17 -18.51
N ASP A 251 -4.70 2.23 -19.44
CA ASP A 251 -5.37 2.54 -20.70
C ASP A 251 -6.72 3.24 -20.50
N GLY A 252 -7.42 2.90 -19.41
CA GLY A 252 -8.67 3.55 -19.02
C GLY A 252 -8.49 4.94 -18.40
N LEU A 253 -7.40 5.18 -17.69
CA LEU A 253 -7.11 6.47 -17.04
C LEU A 253 -6.48 7.49 -18.01
N MET A 254 -5.79 7.02 -19.03
CA MET A 254 -5.04 7.85 -19.97
C MET A 254 -5.87 9.00 -20.58
N PRO A 255 -7.10 8.80 -21.08
CA PRO A 255 -7.89 9.90 -21.65
C PRO A 255 -8.24 11.00 -20.64
N LEU A 256 -8.43 10.63 -19.35
CA LEU A 256 -8.68 11.56 -18.28
C LEU A 256 -7.40 12.34 -17.94
N SER A 257 -6.27 11.63 -17.77
CA SER A 257 -4.98 12.21 -17.45
C SER A 257 -4.50 13.18 -18.53
N GLU A 258 -4.51 12.77 -19.80
CA GLU A 258 -4.16 13.64 -20.95
C GLU A 258 -5.01 14.92 -20.98
N ARG A 259 -6.32 14.79 -20.77
CA ARG A 259 -7.21 15.93 -20.80
C ARG A 259 -7.02 16.87 -19.61
N MET A 260 -6.77 16.32 -18.44
CA MET A 260 -6.38 17.10 -17.26
C MET A 260 -5.07 17.85 -17.52
N LYS A 261 -4.04 17.18 -18.07
CA LYS A 261 -2.77 17.78 -18.46
C LYS A 261 -2.97 18.94 -19.46
N GLU A 262 -3.80 18.77 -20.51
CA GLU A 262 -4.11 19.84 -21.47
C GLU A 262 -4.77 21.07 -20.81
N ILE A 263 -5.74 20.85 -19.91
CA ILE A 263 -6.45 21.93 -19.20
C ILE A 263 -5.45 22.69 -18.32
N LEU A 264 -4.61 21.96 -17.64
CA LEU A 264 -3.64 22.50 -16.69
C LEU A 264 -2.51 23.24 -17.43
N THR A 265 -1.99 22.69 -18.54
CA THR A 265 -0.99 23.37 -19.39
C THR A 265 -1.54 24.68 -19.97
N LYS A 266 -2.80 24.70 -20.41
CA LYS A 266 -3.45 25.95 -20.87
C LYS A 266 -3.64 26.98 -19.75
N LYS A 267 -3.85 26.55 -18.51
CA LYS A 267 -3.85 27.42 -17.31
C LYS A 267 -2.44 27.75 -16.82
N SER A 268 -1.44 26.91 -17.09
CA SER A 268 -0.03 27.08 -16.69
C SER A 268 0.74 28.11 -17.55
N GLN A 269 0.19 28.60 -18.67
CA GLN A 269 0.67 29.88 -19.22
C GLN A 269 0.52 31.04 -18.22
N SER A 270 -0.20 30.82 -17.12
CA SER A 270 -0.27 31.66 -15.92
C SER A 270 0.55 31.15 -14.72
N GLY A 271 1.43 30.13 -14.87
CA GLY A 271 2.35 29.65 -13.80
C GLY A 271 1.71 28.84 -12.70
N GLU A 272 0.53 28.24 -12.85
CA GLU A 272 -0.21 27.59 -11.76
C GLU A 272 -0.53 26.11 -11.98
N ALA A 273 -0.10 25.34 -10.97
CA ALA A 273 -0.58 24.09 -10.40
C ALA A 273 -0.81 22.89 -11.32
N GLU A 274 0.18 21.99 -11.35
CA GLU A 274 -0.01 20.57 -11.62
C GLU A 274 -0.95 19.95 -10.57
N PHE A 275 -1.88 19.07 -10.99
CA PHE A 275 -2.66 18.23 -10.09
C PHE A 275 -2.32 16.77 -10.34
N TYR A 276 -2.35 15.96 -9.28
CA TYR A 276 -2.13 14.53 -9.35
C TYR A 276 -3.42 13.78 -9.05
N ILE A 277 -3.73 12.77 -9.83
CA ILE A 277 -4.88 11.89 -9.59
C ILE A 277 -4.47 10.86 -8.54
N GLY A 278 -5.11 10.90 -7.37
CA GLY A 278 -4.87 9.98 -6.25
C GLY A 278 -5.63 8.68 -6.44
N LEU A 279 -4.90 7.57 -6.59
CA LEU A 279 -5.41 6.23 -6.82
C LEU A 279 -4.98 5.24 -5.74
N ASP A 280 -5.55 4.04 -5.80
CA ASP A 280 -5.15 2.85 -5.03
C ASP A 280 -3.80 2.30 -5.54
N PRO A 281 -2.94 1.74 -4.65
CA PRO A 281 -1.65 1.17 -5.02
C PRO A 281 -1.73 -0.09 -5.90
N ALA A 282 -2.91 -0.62 -6.19
CA ALA A 282 -3.05 -1.72 -7.13
C ALA A 282 -2.40 -1.44 -8.50
N ILE A 283 -2.28 -0.15 -8.88
CA ILE A 283 -1.61 0.26 -10.12
C ILE A 283 -0.10 -0.04 -10.11
N ILE A 284 0.56 -0.07 -8.95
CA ILE A 284 1.98 -0.39 -8.86
C ILE A 284 2.27 -1.89 -8.79
N LEU A 285 1.26 -2.75 -8.60
CA LEU A 285 1.41 -4.20 -8.74
C LEU A 285 1.63 -4.66 -10.19
N GLY A 286 1.57 -3.74 -11.16
CA GLY A 286 2.02 -4.01 -12.52
C GLY A 286 3.53 -4.17 -12.66
N ASP A 287 4.28 -3.72 -11.67
CA ASP A 287 5.74 -3.78 -11.66
C ASP A 287 6.23 -5.17 -11.18
N SER A 288 7.18 -5.75 -11.92
CA SER A 288 7.68 -7.10 -11.66
C SER A 288 8.51 -7.20 -10.39
N GLU A 289 9.26 -6.15 -10.05
CA GLU A 289 10.04 -6.05 -8.83
C GLU A 289 9.13 -5.98 -7.60
N VAL A 290 8.05 -5.20 -7.68
CA VAL A 290 7.05 -5.09 -6.61
C VAL A 290 6.42 -6.44 -6.33
N VAL A 291 5.99 -7.17 -7.37
CA VAL A 291 5.38 -8.49 -7.20
C VAL A 291 6.40 -9.51 -6.69
N THR A 292 7.63 -9.48 -7.21
CA THR A 292 8.70 -10.38 -6.77
C THR A 292 9.03 -10.18 -5.29
N VAL A 293 9.24 -8.93 -4.87
CA VAL A 293 9.49 -8.60 -3.45
C VAL A 293 8.30 -9.01 -2.60
N GLY A 294 7.06 -8.74 -3.04
CA GLY A 294 5.85 -9.18 -2.35
C GLY A 294 5.82 -10.68 -2.11
N LEU A 295 6.13 -11.50 -3.12
CA LEU A 295 6.17 -12.96 -2.99
C LEU A 295 7.28 -13.46 -2.04
N ILE A 296 8.47 -12.85 -2.10
CA ILE A 296 9.57 -13.17 -1.17
C ILE A 296 9.15 -12.87 0.27
N PHE A 297 8.41 -11.78 0.48
CA PHE A 297 7.97 -11.39 1.81
C PHE A 297 6.84 -12.25 2.39
N ILE A 298 6.19 -13.13 1.62
CA ILE A 298 5.19 -14.06 2.19
C ILE A 298 5.81 -14.93 3.29
N PRO A 299 6.82 -15.77 3.03
CA PRO A 299 7.47 -16.55 4.08
C PRO A 299 8.27 -15.66 5.05
N LEU A 300 8.88 -14.59 4.56
CA LEU A 300 9.72 -13.73 5.37
C LEU A 300 8.90 -12.95 6.42
N THR A 301 7.69 -12.53 6.10
CA THR A 301 6.79 -11.86 7.05
C THR A 301 6.39 -12.79 8.19
N ILE A 302 6.17 -14.08 7.92
CA ILE A 302 5.89 -15.08 8.96
C ILE A 302 7.12 -15.23 9.88
N LEU A 303 8.34 -15.30 9.32
CA LEU A 303 9.57 -15.35 10.12
C LEU A 303 9.75 -14.08 10.95
N ILE A 304 9.50 -12.91 10.37
CA ILE A 304 9.56 -11.63 11.11
C ILE A 304 8.55 -11.63 12.25
N ALA A 305 7.35 -12.15 12.06
CA ALA A 305 6.33 -12.24 13.11
C ALA A 305 6.81 -13.03 14.34
N ILE A 306 7.69 -14.02 14.14
CA ILE A 306 8.26 -14.82 15.25
C ILE A 306 9.23 -13.99 16.09
N ILE A 307 10.03 -13.14 15.46
CA ILE A 307 11.09 -12.40 16.13
C ILE A 307 10.64 -11.04 16.70
N VAL A 308 9.47 -10.54 16.29
CA VAL A 308 8.94 -9.28 16.82
C VAL A 308 8.58 -9.44 18.30
N PRO A 309 9.18 -8.66 19.21
CA PRO A 309 8.95 -8.81 20.64
C PRO A 309 7.48 -8.54 21.02
N GLY A 310 6.88 -9.48 21.75
CA GLY A 310 5.49 -9.37 22.25
C GLY A 310 4.43 -9.55 21.17
N ASN A 311 4.78 -9.94 19.96
CA ASN A 311 3.81 -10.22 18.92
C ASN A 311 3.02 -11.50 19.22
N THR A 312 1.69 -11.43 19.03
CA THR A 312 0.75 -12.54 19.14
C THR A 312 -0.09 -12.69 17.87
N ILE A 313 0.25 -11.96 16.82
CA ILE A 313 -0.42 -12.00 15.51
C ILE A 313 0.36 -12.93 14.60
N LEU A 314 -0.34 -13.90 14.02
CA LEU A 314 0.19 -14.64 12.89
C LEU A 314 -0.40 -14.03 11.61
N PRO A 315 0.44 -13.39 10.78
CA PRO A 315 -0.05 -12.65 9.62
C PRO A 315 -0.54 -13.60 8.53
N PHE A 316 -1.84 -13.60 8.26
CA PHE A 316 -2.46 -14.34 7.17
C PHE A 316 -3.31 -13.47 6.27
N GLY A 317 -4.05 -12.54 6.89
CA GLY A 317 -5.08 -11.79 6.21
C GLY A 317 -4.55 -10.87 5.10
N ASP A 318 -3.33 -10.38 5.27
CA ASP A 318 -2.71 -9.42 4.35
C ASP A 318 -1.52 -10.01 3.55
N LEU A 319 -1.20 -11.31 3.71
CA LEU A 319 -0.01 -11.90 3.05
C LEU A 319 -0.02 -11.79 1.53
N ALA A 320 -1.18 -11.93 0.90
CA ALA A 320 -1.30 -11.82 -0.54
C ALA A 320 -1.12 -10.37 -1.05
N THR A 321 -1.21 -9.40 -0.17
CA THR A 321 -1.12 -7.97 -0.48
C THR A 321 0.14 -7.31 0.08
N ILE A 322 1.14 -8.10 0.48
CA ILE A 322 2.42 -7.57 0.99
C ILE A 322 3.10 -6.63 -0.01
N GLY A 323 2.91 -6.83 -1.32
CA GLY A 323 3.38 -5.91 -2.34
C GLY A 323 2.89 -4.46 -2.14
N PHE A 324 1.71 -4.24 -1.56
CA PHE A 324 1.22 -2.90 -1.24
C PHE A 324 2.04 -2.21 -0.13
N PHE A 325 2.52 -2.99 0.84
CA PHE A 325 3.32 -2.45 1.96
C PHE A 325 4.70 -2.01 1.50
N ILE A 326 5.28 -2.70 0.51
CA ILE A 326 6.69 -2.55 0.12
C ILE A 326 6.85 -1.87 -1.24
N GLY A 327 5.79 -1.80 -2.06
CA GLY A 327 5.87 -1.33 -3.45
C GLY A 327 6.46 0.08 -3.59
N ILE A 328 6.09 1.02 -2.73
CA ILE A 328 6.71 2.36 -2.75
C ILE A 328 8.20 2.30 -2.37
N ALA A 329 8.60 1.38 -1.46
CA ALA A 329 10.00 1.17 -1.11
C ALA A 329 10.81 0.62 -2.29
N VAL A 330 10.22 -0.27 -3.11
CA VAL A 330 10.84 -0.73 -4.36
C VAL A 330 11.15 0.44 -5.29
N ALA A 331 10.20 1.35 -5.46
CA ALA A 331 10.41 2.56 -6.25
C ALA A 331 11.46 3.50 -5.64
N VAL A 332 11.52 3.65 -4.31
CA VAL A 332 12.58 4.41 -3.62
C VAL A 332 13.95 3.87 -4.00
N HIS A 333 14.09 2.56 -4.10
CA HIS A 333 15.33 1.87 -4.44
C HIS A 333 15.52 1.61 -5.95
N ARG A 334 14.65 2.18 -6.80
CA ARG A 334 14.72 2.04 -8.28
C ARG A 334 14.78 0.58 -8.72
N GLY A 335 13.95 -0.29 -8.12
CA GLY A 335 13.89 -1.71 -8.43
C GLY A 335 15.03 -2.55 -7.85
N ASN A 336 15.98 -1.98 -7.10
CA ASN A 336 17.05 -2.75 -6.48
C ASN A 336 16.51 -3.69 -5.40
N LEU A 337 16.45 -4.99 -5.70
CA LEU A 337 15.88 -6.02 -4.84
C LEU A 337 16.62 -6.13 -3.49
N PHE A 338 17.96 -6.02 -3.48
CA PHE A 338 18.73 -6.10 -2.24
C PHE A 338 18.33 -4.99 -1.26
N ARG A 339 18.25 -3.75 -1.73
CA ARG A 339 17.84 -2.60 -0.91
C ARG A 339 16.37 -2.73 -0.50
N SER A 340 15.52 -3.20 -1.41
CA SER A 340 14.09 -3.42 -1.16
C SER A 340 13.86 -4.49 -0.10
N LEU A 341 14.66 -5.56 -0.08
CA LEU A 341 14.59 -6.59 0.95
C LEU A 341 14.99 -6.05 2.33
N ILE A 342 16.06 -5.25 2.42
CA ILE A 342 16.45 -4.63 3.70
C ILE A 342 15.36 -3.71 4.22
N SER A 343 14.85 -2.82 3.37
CA SER A 343 13.78 -1.90 3.74
C SER A 343 12.49 -2.63 4.09
N GLY A 344 12.15 -3.64 3.31
CA GLY A 344 10.96 -4.47 3.55
C GLY A 344 11.02 -5.20 4.90
N CYS A 345 12.20 -5.69 5.33
CA CYS A 345 12.34 -6.28 6.66
C CYS A 345 12.02 -5.26 7.77
N VAL A 346 12.52 -4.04 7.65
CA VAL A 346 12.25 -2.97 8.64
C VAL A 346 10.79 -2.54 8.59
N ILE A 347 10.22 -2.41 7.38
CA ILE A 347 8.81 -2.08 7.17
C ILE A 347 7.92 -3.14 7.82
N MET A 348 8.11 -4.41 7.50
CA MET A 348 7.26 -5.48 8.03
C MET A 348 7.45 -5.69 9.53
N PHE A 349 8.68 -5.57 10.04
CA PHE A 349 8.93 -5.58 11.49
C PHE A 349 8.15 -4.47 12.19
N THR A 350 8.22 -3.25 11.68
CA THR A 350 7.52 -2.08 12.25
C THR A 350 6.02 -2.25 12.14
N THR A 351 5.52 -2.71 10.99
CA THR A 351 4.09 -2.96 10.75
C THR A 351 3.53 -3.97 11.76
N ILE A 352 4.20 -5.12 11.94
CA ILE A 352 3.76 -6.18 12.87
C ILE A 352 3.85 -5.68 14.31
N TRP A 353 4.90 -4.95 14.66
CA TRP A 353 5.04 -4.40 16.00
C TRP A 353 3.92 -3.42 16.33
N ILE A 354 3.60 -2.49 15.40
CA ILE A 354 2.49 -1.53 15.57
C ILE A 354 1.16 -2.26 15.64
N ALA A 355 0.91 -3.21 14.73
CA ALA A 355 -0.33 -4.00 14.72
C ALA A 355 -0.53 -4.76 16.04
N SER A 356 0.56 -5.28 16.63
CA SER A 356 0.52 -5.94 17.94
C SER A 356 0.09 -4.99 19.07
N GLN A 357 0.53 -3.72 18.99
CA GLN A 357 0.09 -2.70 19.95
C GLN A 357 -1.38 -2.27 19.71
N ALA A 358 -1.87 -2.40 18.49
CA ALA A 358 -3.21 -2.01 18.08
C ALA A 358 -4.28 -3.09 18.33
N ILE A 359 -3.93 -4.31 18.75
CA ILE A 359 -4.88 -5.42 19.01
C ILE A 359 -6.07 -5.00 19.89
N PRO A 360 -5.89 -4.28 21.01
CA PRO A 360 -7.03 -3.85 21.82
C PRO A 360 -7.99 -2.94 21.05
N TRP A 361 -7.47 -2.10 20.17
CA TRP A 361 -8.24 -1.12 19.41
C TRP A 361 -8.99 -1.76 18.25
N THR A 362 -8.31 -2.62 17.47
CA THR A 362 -8.94 -3.37 16.36
C THR A 362 -10.02 -4.30 16.90
N THR A 363 -9.77 -4.94 18.05
CA THR A 363 -10.75 -5.77 18.74
C THR A 363 -11.94 -4.93 19.25
N ALA A 364 -11.71 -3.74 19.83
CA ALA A 364 -12.76 -2.84 20.27
C ALA A 364 -13.65 -2.40 19.10
N LEU A 365 -13.05 -2.05 17.95
CA LEU A 365 -13.77 -1.69 16.74
C LEU A 365 -14.64 -2.87 16.25
N ALA A 366 -14.07 -4.08 16.13
CA ALA A 366 -14.81 -5.26 15.69
C ALA A 366 -15.97 -5.62 16.62
N LYS A 367 -15.76 -5.50 17.94
CA LYS A 367 -16.82 -5.70 18.95
C LYS A 367 -17.92 -4.66 18.84
N SER A 368 -17.60 -3.39 18.59
CA SER A 368 -18.59 -2.31 18.49
C SER A 368 -19.61 -2.52 17.38
N VAL A 369 -19.27 -3.34 16.38
CA VAL A 369 -20.14 -3.67 15.24
C VAL A 369 -20.55 -5.15 15.21
N ASN A 370 -20.25 -5.92 16.25
CA ASN A 370 -20.56 -7.36 16.39
C ASN A 370 -19.98 -8.25 15.27
N LEU A 371 -18.79 -7.91 14.75
CA LEU A 371 -18.13 -8.62 13.66
C LEU A 371 -16.76 -9.22 14.07
N THR A 372 -16.68 -9.85 15.25
CA THR A 372 -15.47 -10.57 15.68
C THR A 372 -15.35 -11.97 15.10
N ASN A 373 -16.40 -12.48 14.44
CA ASN A 373 -16.48 -13.85 13.92
C ASN A 373 -16.14 -14.93 14.97
N GLY A 374 -16.50 -14.67 16.23
CA GLY A 374 -16.23 -15.57 17.37
C GLY A 374 -14.81 -15.51 17.93
N ALA A 375 -13.92 -14.70 17.36
CA ALA A 375 -12.58 -14.49 17.89
C ALA A 375 -12.61 -13.65 19.18
N SER A 376 -11.75 -13.99 20.13
CA SER A 376 -11.57 -13.21 21.37
C SER A 376 -10.83 -11.89 21.10
N GLN A 377 -9.84 -11.92 20.20
CA GLN A 377 -9.04 -10.80 19.75
C GLN A 377 -8.81 -10.87 18.25
N VAL A 378 -8.84 -9.71 17.59
CA VAL A 378 -8.62 -9.58 16.17
C VAL A 378 -7.59 -8.49 15.88
N ALA A 379 -6.86 -8.66 14.79
CA ALA A 379 -5.88 -7.72 14.27
C ALA A 379 -5.98 -7.61 12.74
N ALA A 380 -5.25 -6.68 12.18
CA ALA A 380 -4.91 -6.60 10.77
C ALA A 380 -3.54 -5.93 10.65
N LEU A 381 -2.75 -6.33 9.66
CA LEU A 381 -1.51 -5.60 9.35
C LEU A 381 -1.85 -4.30 8.63
N ASP A 382 -2.78 -4.37 7.67
CA ASP A 382 -3.23 -3.17 6.98
C ASP A 382 -4.03 -2.27 7.95
N GLN A 383 -3.64 -1.02 8.00
CA GLN A 383 -4.12 0.04 8.88
C GLN A 383 -3.97 -0.21 10.39
N GLY A 384 -4.06 -1.46 10.88
CA GLY A 384 -3.70 -1.81 12.26
C GLY A 384 -2.20 -1.62 12.52
N GLY A 385 -1.36 -1.87 11.50
CA GLY A 385 0.08 -1.63 11.53
C GLY A 385 0.50 -0.22 11.05
N SER A 386 -0.45 0.69 10.78
CA SER A 386 -0.19 2.03 10.29
C SER A 386 0.41 2.95 11.37
N PRO A 387 1.57 3.60 11.12
CA PRO A 387 2.14 4.58 12.04
C PRO A 387 1.17 5.75 12.30
N ILE A 388 0.41 6.17 11.30
CA ILE A 388 -0.49 7.33 11.43
C ILE A 388 -1.68 6.97 12.31
N THR A 389 -2.32 5.82 12.08
CA THR A 389 -3.40 5.32 12.94
C THR A 389 -2.90 5.14 14.37
N TYR A 390 -1.71 4.57 14.54
CA TYR A 390 -1.08 4.35 15.84
C TYR A 390 -0.83 5.66 16.56
N LEU A 391 -0.13 6.61 15.93
CA LEU A 391 0.23 7.90 16.54
C LEU A 391 -1.03 8.69 16.93
N TYR A 392 -2.02 8.77 16.02
CA TYR A 392 -3.28 9.45 16.33
C TYR A 392 -4.01 8.81 17.52
N THR A 393 -4.16 7.49 17.52
CA THR A 393 -4.86 6.78 18.58
C THR A 393 -4.14 6.89 19.91
N GLN A 394 -2.80 6.84 19.91
CA GLN A 394 -2.01 7.06 21.13
C GLN A 394 -2.13 8.48 21.68
N ILE A 395 -2.18 9.50 20.79
CA ILE A 395 -2.38 10.91 21.22
C ILE A 395 -3.72 11.07 21.93
N VAL A 396 -4.78 10.49 21.38
CA VAL A 396 -6.13 10.68 21.95
C VAL A 396 -6.42 9.78 23.15
N THR A 397 -5.73 8.64 23.29
CA THR A 397 -5.92 7.70 24.41
C THR A 397 -4.86 7.81 25.50
N GLN A 398 -3.66 8.30 25.17
CA GLN A 398 -2.49 8.41 26.07
C GLN A 398 -2.08 7.10 26.76
N GLN A 399 -2.40 5.95 26.14
CA GLN A 399 -2.17 4.63 26.74
C GLN A 399 -0.70 4.21 26.78
N ASN A 400 0.08 4.57 25.75
CA ASN A 400 1.51 4.22 25.65
C ASN A 400 2.34 5.41 25.19
N ILE A 401 2.58 6.36 26.10
CA ILE A 401 3.36 7.58 25.81
C ILE A 401 4.79 7.24 25.35
N LYS A 402 5.41 6.19 25.90
CA LYS A 402 6.77 5.77 25.48
C LYS A 402 6.77 5.31 24.02
N GLY A 403 5.82 4.47 23.63
CA GLY A 403 5.66 4.03 22.24
C GLY A 403 5.37 5.19 21.29
N LEU A 404 4.48 6.12 21.70
CA LEU A 404 4.19 7.35 20.96
C LEU A 404 5.46 8.17 20.68
N VAL A 405 6.28 8.41 21.70
CA VAL A 405 7.51 9.21 21.57
C VAL A 405 8.53 8.49 20.68
N ILE A 406 8.77 7.19 20.88
CA ILE A 406 9.75 6.42 20.10
C ILE A 406 9.36 6.40 18.63
N ILE A 407 8.14 5.95 18.31
CA ILE A 407 7.68 5.88 16.91
C ILE A 407 7.60 7.27 16.30
N GLY A 408 7.12 8.26 17.05
CA GLY A 408 7.04 9.63 16.57
C GLY A 408 8.40 10.21 16.19
N ILE A 409 9.43 10.04 17.02
CA ILE A 409 10.80 10.51 16.73
C ILE A 409 11.37 9.78 15.50
N ILE A 410 11.28 8.44 15.46
CA ILE A 410 11.79 7.65 14.34
C ILE A 410 11.10 8.10 13.05
N TYR A 411 9.77 8.24 13.09
CA TYR A 411 9.00 8.62 11.93
C TYR A 411 9.35 10.01 11.42
N VAL A 412 9.51 10.99 12.32
CA VAL A 412 9.95 12.36 11.96
C VAL A 412 11.34 12.35 11.31
N ILE A 413 12.28 11.55 11.85
CA ILE A 413 13.61 11.42 11.24
C ILE A 413 13.49 10.84 9.82
N CYS A 414 12.72 9.77 9.64
CA CYS A 414 12.49 9.16 8.33
C CYS A 414 11.84 10.17 7.35
N MET A 415 10.89 10.98 7.82
CA MET A 415 10.24 12.02 7.01
C MET A 415 11.21 13.09 6.49
N ILE A 416 12.26 13.42 7.24
CA ILE A 416 13.31 14.36 6.77
C ILE A 416 13.99 13.79 5.52
N PHE A 417 14.35 12.51 5.53
CA PHE A 417 14.94 11.84 4.35
C PHE A 417 13.94 11.75 3.20
N THR A 418 12.68 11.45 3.48
CA THR A 418 11.60 11.38 2.47
C THR A 418 11.42 12.70 1.74
N VAL A 419 11.30 13.82 2.47
CA VAL A 419 11.13 15.16 1.86
C VAL A 419 12.35 15.54 1.02
N ARG A 420 13.58 15.21 1.48
CA ARG A 420 14.81 15.46 0.70
C ARG A 420 14.86 14.61 -0.56
N GLY A 421 14.62 13.31 -0.45
CA GLY A 421 14.66 12.38 -1.58
C GLY A 421 13.61 12.70 -2.64
N SER A 422 12.37 13.01 -2.22
CA SER A 422 11.30 13.43 -3.14
C SER A 422 11.65 14.73 -3.88
N LYS A 423 12.20 15.74 -3.20
CA LYS A 423 12.65 16.99 -3.85
C LYS A 423 13.78 16.77 -4.84
N GLN A 424 14.72 15.87 -4.53
CA GLN A 424 15.81 15.54 -5.45
C GLN A 424 15.28 14.88 -6.72
N ARG A 425 14.33 13.96 -6.61
CA ARG A 425 13.69 13.32 -7.77
C ARG A 425 12.91 14.32 -8.62
N ALA A 426 12.11 15.18 -7.99
CA ALA A 426 11.37 16.23 -8.69
C ALA A 426 12.30 17.21 -9.43
N ALA A 427 13.51 17.47 -8.90
CA ALA A 427 14.49 18.29 -9.58
C ALA A 427 15.10 17.54 -10.78
N ALA A 428 15.46 16.27 -10.62
CA ALA A 428 16.02 15.44 -11.69
C ALA A 428 15.05 15.26 -12.87
N LEU A 429 13.75 15.07 -12.60
CA LEU A 429 12.72 14.99 -13.64
C LEU A 429 12.65 16.29 -14.45
N LYS A 430 12.69 17.45 -13.81
CA LYS A 430 12.70 18.74 -14.51
C LYS A 430 13.93 18.95 -15.38
N GLU A 431 15.10 18.45 -14.95
CA GLU A 431 16.34 18.53 -15.73
C GLU A 431 16.32 17.61 -16.95
N SER A 432 15.60 16.48 -16.90
CA SER A 432 15.46 15.54 -18.01
C SER A 432 14.48 16.00 -19.11
N GLU A 433 13.59 16.97 -18.80
CA GLU A 433 12.65 17.57 -19.77
C GLU A 433 13.28 18.65 -20.66
N TYR A 434 14.52 19.10 -20.35
CA TYR A 434 15.30 20.07 -21.11
C TYR A 434 16.48 19.41 -21.84
#